data_1ca20937aceb762bdc421111c80a69c7
#
_entry.id   1ca20937aceb762bdc421111c80a69c7
#
_cell.length_a   1.000
_cell.length_b   1.000
_cell.length_c   1.000
_cell.angle_alpha   90.00
_cell.angle_beta   90.00
_cell.angle_gamma   90.00
#
_symmetry.space_group_name_H-M   'P 1'
#
loop_
_entity.id
_entity.type
_entity.pdbx_description
1 polymer ?
#
loop_
_entity_poly.entity_id
_entity_poly.type
_entity_poly.pdbx_seq_one_letter_code
_entity_poly.pdbx_strand_id
1 'polypeptide(L)'
;SFPTRRSSDLHSNMFLRNLFGVDVVLCDDETEEWCDASHADADKIKIVGWPMEYLRDTMAPYVGLAKKDKIIFPHRLAPEKQVEIFRDLAASMPEYEWMVAQDQTLTKKEYHTHLAESKIMFSANLQETLGISAYEAALVGCMPMLPSRLSYNEMWEFDGFYPSEWTEDWKKYQEHKDELIQFIRFMMEGINSDIGKWAISAAAKTGGRFFDGKALYDAISKSDA
;
A
#
# COMPACT_ATOMS: atom_id res chain seq x y z
N SER A 1 -12.01 2.23 -22.52
CA SER A 1 -12.06 1.02 -21.68
C SER A 1 -12.29 1.48 -20.26
N PHE A 2 -13.41 1.11 -19.67
CA PHE A 2 -13.71 1.43 -18.28
C PHE A 2 -12.67 0.77 -17.37
N PRO A 3 -12.17 1.47 -16.33
CA PRO A 3 -11.36 0.83 -15.31
C PRO A 3 -12.21 -0.29 -14.68
N THR A 4 -11.69 -1.50 -14.70
CA THR A 4 -12.37 -2.67 -14.12
C THR A 4 -12.31 -2.57 -12.59
N ARG A 5 -13.27 -1.87 -11.98
CA ARG A 5 -13.48 -1.93 -10.54
C ARG A 5 -13.77 -3.36 -10.12
N ARG A 6 -13.18 -3.81 -9.03
CA ARG A 6 -13.47 -5.13 -8.48
C ARG A 6 -14.92 -5.19 -8.03
N SER A 7 -15.55 -6.33 -8.27
CA SER A 7 -16.91 -6.59 -7.77
C SER A 7 -17.02 -6.48 -6.25
N SER A 8 -15.93 -6.67 -5.50
CA SER A 8 -15.87 -6.50 -4.05
C SER A 8 -16.09 -5.06 -3.59
N ASP A 9 -15.55 -4.08 -4.33
CA ASP A 9 -15.66 -2.67 -3.97
C ASP A 9 -17.08 -2.16 -4.21
N LEU A 10 -17.68 -2.60 -5.32
CA LEU A 10 -19.09 -2.33 -5.62
C LEU A 10 -20.04 -2.96 -4.59
N HIS A 11 -19.75 -4.17 -4.12
CA HIS A 11 -20.58 -4.83 -3.11
C HIS A 11 -20.50 -4.14 -1.74
N SER A 12 -19.32 -3.70 -1.33
CA SER A 12 -19.12 -2.96 -0.08
C SER A 12 -19.85 -1.62 -0.11
N ASN A 13 -19.75 -0.88 -1.22
CA ASN A 13 -20.46 0.38 -1.41
C ASN A 13 -21.98 0.19 -1.44
N MET A 14 -22.49 -0.82 -2.16
CA MET A 14 -23.91 -1.15 -2.16
C MET A 14 -24.44 -1.50 -0.75
N PHE A 15 -23.65 -2.23 0.03
CA PHE A 15 -24.05 -2.60 1.38
C PHE A 15 -24.17 -1.36 2.28
N LEU A 16 -23.19 -0.46 2.26
CA LEU A 16 -23.20 0.79 3.04
C LEU A 16 -24.30 1.73 2.58
N ARG A 17 -24.53 1.85 1.28
CA ARG A 17 -25.63 2.65 0.71
C ARG A 17 -27.01 2.15 1.18
N ASN A 18 -27.22 0.85 1.18
CA ASN A 18 -28.47 0.24 1.61
C ASN A 18 -28.69 0.36 3.12
N LEU A 19 -27.64 0.34 3.92
CA LEU A 19 -27.73 0.44 5.38
C LEU A 19 -27.88 1.88 5.86
N PHE A 20 -27.13 2.82 5.27
CA PHE A 20 -26.97 4.17 5.81
C PHE A 20 -27.42 5.27 4.85
N GLY A 21 -27.88 4.92 3.65
CA GLY A 21 -28.27 5.88 2.62
C GLY A 21 -27.14 6.79 2.13
N VAL A 22 -25.89 6.40 2.38
CA VAL A 22 -24.70 7.13 1.95
C VAL A 22 -23.80 6.25 1.10
N ASP A 23 -23.21 6.82 0.07
CA ASP A 23 -22.17 6.18 -0.72
C ASP A 23 -20.82 6.47 -0.08
N VAL A 24 -20.04 5.41 0.16
CA VAL A 24 -18.72 5.48 0.77
C VAL A 24 -17.67 5.23 -0.29
N VAL A 25 -16.77 6.19 -0.46
CA VAL A 25 -15.66 6.11 -1.42
C VAL A 25 -14.35 6.22 -0.64
N LEU A 26 -13.37 5.42 -1.01
CA LEU A 26 -12.07 5.40 -0.34
C LEU A 26 -11.12 6.46 -0.88
N CYS A 27 -11.33 6.92 -2.11
CA CYS A 27 -10.38 7.66 -2.90
C CYS A 27 -11.00 8.92 -3.54
N ASP A 28 -10.25 10.02 -3.55
CA ASP A 28 -10.67 11.34 -4.01
C ASP A 28 -10.72 11.46 -5.55
N ASP A 29 -9.67 11.00 -6.23
CA ASP A 29 -9.45 11.31 -7.66
C ASP A 29 -10.46 10.66 -8.60
N GLU A 30 -11.10 9.56 -8.16
CA GLU A 30 -12.13 8.87 -8.92
C GLU A 30 -13.55 9.33 -8.58
N THR A 31 -13.71 10.25 -7.62
CA THR A 31 -15.03 10.62 -7.09
C THR A 31 -15.89 11.34 -8.13
N GLU A 32 -15.32 12.31 -8.87
CA GLU A 32 -16.04 13.03 -9.93
C GLU A 32 -16.43 12.09 -11.07
N GLU A 33 -15.49 11.28 -11.56
CA GLU A 33 -15.74 10.33 -12.64
C GLU A 33 -16.76 9.25 -12.25
N TRP A 34 -16.74 8.83 -10.98
CA TRP A 34 -17.70 7.88 -10.44
C TRP A 34 -19.10 8.49 -10.26
N CYS A 35 -19.18 9.75 -9.83
CA CYS A 35 -20.44 10.49 -9.76
C CYS A 35 -21.08 10.62 -11.12
N ASP A 36 -20.32 11.02 -12.14
CA ASP A 36 -20.80 11.15 -13.52
C ASP A 36 -21.25 9.80 -14.09
N ALA A 37 -20.49 8.75 -13.87
CA ALA A 37 -20.80 7.43 -14.39
C ALA A 37 -21.99 6.74 -13.70
N SER A 38 -22.23 7.01 -12.42
CA SER A 38 -23.28 6.37 -11.62
C SER A 38 -24.54 7.24 -11.42
N HIS A 39 -24.54 8.48 -11.90
CA HIS A 39 -25.56 9.49 -11.60
C HIS A 39 -25.76 9.69 -10.09
N ALA A 40 -24.72 9.47 -9.30
CA ALA A 40 -24.79 9.64 -7.87
C ALA A 40 -24.83 11.14 -7.51
N ASP A 41 -25.56 11.45 -6.47
CA ASP A 41 -25.61 12.81 -5.90
C ASP A 41 -24.31 13.05 -5.13
N ALA A 42 -23.47 13.94 -5.63
CA ALA A 42 -22.16 14.25 -5.04
C ALA A 42 -22.24 14.62 -3.55
N ASP A 43 -23.33 15.25 -3.13
CA ASP A 43 -23.54 15.61 -1.73
C ASP A 43 -23.72 14.41 -0.79
N LYS A 44 -24.05 13.25 -1.35
CA LYS A 44 -24.21 11.99 -0.62
C LYS A 44 -22.93 11.16 -0.56
N ILE A 45 -21.92 11.54 -1.34
CA ILE A 45 -20.63 10.84 -1.35
C ILE A 45 -19.78 11.37 -0.21
N LYS A 46 -19.24 10.45 0.59
CA LYS A 46 -18.33 10.78 1.69
C LYS A 46 -17.05 9.97 1.56
N ILE A 47 -15.92 10.67 1.57
CA ILE A 47 -14.61 10.06 1.62
C ILE A 47 -14.33 9.71 3.07
N VAL A 48 -14.09 8.43 3.31
CA VAL A 48 -13.85 7.88 4.64
C VAL A 48 -12.66 6.93 4.61
N GLY A 49 -11.97 6.81 5.74
CA GLY A 49 -10.97 5.75 5.94
C GLY A 49 -11.62 4.43 6.36
N TRP A 50 -10.80 3.39 6.43
CA TRP A 50 -11.17 2.13 7.06
C TRP A 50 -10.85 2.16 8.56
N PRO A 51 -11.73 1.65 9.43
CA PRO A 51 -11.53 1.64 10.87
C PRO A 51 -10.49 0.58 11.28
N MET A 52 -9.23 0.87 11.02
CA MET A 52 -8.09 -0.01 11.29
C MET A 52 -7.04 0.67 12.18
N GLU A 53 -7.46 1.56 13.06
CA GLU A 53 -6.61 2.30 14.00
C GLU A 53 -5.77 1.35 14.88
N TYR A 54 -6.31 0.16 15.14
CA TYR A 54 -5.63 -0.90 15.89
C TYR A 54 -4.30 -1.34 15.27
N LEU A 55 -4.06 -1.05 13.99
CA LEU A 55 -2.77 -1.39 13.36
C LEU A 55 -1.61 -0.67 14.03
N ARG A 56 -1.79 0.56 14.50
CA ARG A 56 -0.75 1.31 15.22
C ARG A 56 -0.35 0.58 16.50
N ASP A 57 -1.32 0.15 17.29
CA ASP A 57 -1.08 -0.61 18.53
C ASP A 57 -0.49 -1.99 18.24
N THR A 58 -0.98 -2.64 17.18
CA THR A 58 -0.48 -3.94 16.73
C THR A 58 0.99 -3.87 16.32
N MET A 59 1.39 -2.80 15.64
CA MET A 59 2.76 -2.62 15.12
C MET A 59 3.72 -1.99 16.14
N ALA A 60 3.20 -1.32 17.17
CA ALA A 60 4.01 -0.64 18.19
C ALA A 60 5.13 -1.50 18.82
N PRO A 61 4.93 -2.79 19.15
CA PRO A 61 5.97 -3.65 19.71
C PRO A 61 7.18 -3.88 18.79
N TYR A 62 7.04 -3.63 17.50
CA TYR A 62 8.07 -3.89 16.49
C TYR A 62 8.82 -2.62 16.07
N VAL A 63 8.36 -1.44 16.51
CA VAL A 63 9.00 -0.16 16.19
C VAL A 63 10.39 -0.12 16.82
N GLY A 64 11.39 0.30 16.04
CA GLY A 64 12.76 0.45 16.51
C GLY A 64 13.61 -0.83 16.49
N LEU A 65 13.08 -1.95 15.96
CA LEU A 65 13.92 -3.11 15.70
C LEU A 65 15.06 -2.77 14.72
N ALA A 66 16.23 -3.38 14.95
CA ALA A 66 17.41 -3.15 14.12
C ALA A 66 17.14 -3.58 12.67
N LYS A 67 17.43 -2.68 11.73
CA LYS A 67 17.26 -2.94 10.30
C LYS A 67 18.39 -3.82 9.77
N LYS A 68 18.02 -4.77 8.93
CA LYS A 68 18.90 -5.62 8.12
C LYS A 68 18.89 -5.11 6.68
N ASP A 69 19.90 -5.43 5.90
CA ASP A 69 19.93 -5.17 4.45
C ASP A 69 18.99 -6.16 3.73
N LYS A 70 17.71 -6.01 4.04
CA LYS A 70 16.64 -6.94 3.68
C LYS A 70 15.52 -6.23 2.96
N ILE A 71 15.02 -6.91 1.92
CA ILE A 71 13.86 -6.51 1.12
C ILE A 71 12.80 -7.60 1.26
N ILE A 72 11.58 -7.22 1.63
CA ILE A 72 10.48 -8.15 1.84
C ILE A 72 9.37 -7.96 0.81
N PHE A 73 8.83 -9.07 0.31
CA PHE A 73 7.61 -9.14 -0.47
C PHE A 73 6.48 -9.71 0.40
N PRO A 74 5.57 -8.87 0.91
CA PRO A 74 4.57 -9.28 1.89
C PRO A 74 3.27 -9.80 1.27
N HIS A 75 3.15 -9.73 -0.05
CA HIS A 75 1.90 -10.01 -0.75
C HIS A 75 1.63 -11.51 -0.91
N ARG A 76 0.35 -11.84 -1.11
CA ARG A 76 -0.05 -13.19 -1.54
C ARG A 76 0.55 -13.52 -2.91
N LEU A 77 0.77 -14.82 -3.16
CA LEU A 77 1.27 -15.30 -4.45
C LEU A 77 0.11 -15.38 -5.47
N ALA A 78 -0.25 -14.25 -6.03
CA ALA A 78 -1.26 -14.14 -7.06
C ALA A 78 -0.67 -13.39 -8.28
N PRO A 79 -1.13 -13.70 -9.51
CA PRO A 79 -0.53 -13.15 -10.74
C PRO A 79 -0.44 -11.62 -10.75
N GLU A 80 -1.46 -10.95 -10.23
CA GLU A 80 -1.50 -9.49 -10.15
C GLU A 80 -0.51 -8.88 -9.16
N LYS A 81 0.17 -9.70 -8.34
CA LYS A 81 1.21 -9.25 -7.41
C LYS A 81 2.63 -9.37 -7.98
N GLN A 82 2.79 -10.06 -9.11
CA GLN A 82 4.02 -10.13 -9.90
C GLN A 82 5.25 -10.57 -9.10
N VAL A 83 5.13 -11.65 -8.31
CA VAL A 83 6.24 -12.17 -7.48
C VAL A 83 7.47 -12.56 -8.30
N GLU A 84 7.29 -12.89 -9.57
CA GLU A 84 8.38 -13.21 -10.51
C GLU A 84 9.35 -12.03 -10.70
N ILE A 85 8.86 -10.79 -10.71
CA ILE A 85 9.70 -9.58 -10.73
C ILE A 85 10.58 -9.53 -9.49
N PHE A 86 9.98 -9.75 -8.32
CA PHE A 86 10.72 -9.76 -7.05
C PHE A 86 11.82 -10.84 -7.03
N ARG A 87 11.51 -12.05 -7.51
CA ARG A 87 12.46 -13.16 -7.56
C ARG A 87 13.61 -12.91 -8.55
N ASP A 88 13.33 -12.27 -9.67
CA ASP A 88 14.35 -11.93 -10.67
C ASP A 88 15.27 -10.80 -10.16
N LEU A 89 14.71 -9.81 -9.44
CA LEU A 89 15.50 -8.79 -8.74
C LEU A 89 16.38 -9.42 -7.65
N ALA A 90 15.87 -10.38 -6.90
CA ALA A 90 16.64 -11.11 -5.89
C ALA A 90 17.82 -11.83 -6.48
N ALA A 91 17.66 -12.48 -7.64
CA ALA A 91 18.74 -13.14 -8.37
C ALA A 91 19.80 -12.15 -8.90
N SER A 92 19.37 -10.90 -9.17
CA SER A 92 20.25 -9.84 -9.72
C SER A 92 21.00 -9.05 -8.67
N MET A 93 20.55 -9.08 -7.41
CA MET A 93 21.15 -8.35 -6.28
C MET A 93 21.37 -9.26 -5.06
N PRO A 94 22.28 -10.25 -5.17
CA PRO A 94 22.52 -11.22 -4.09
C PRO A 94 23.20 -10.62 -2.86
N GLU A 95 23.63 -9.37 -2.92
CA GLU A 95 24.18 -8.61 -1.78
C GLU A 95 23.16 -8.30 -0.68
N TYR A 96 21.85 -8.38 -0.99
CA TYR A 96 20.76 -8.14 -0.04
C TYR A 96 20.05 -9.44 0.36
N GLU A 97 19.46 -9.46 1.52
CA GLU A 97 18.54 -10.52 1.92
C GLU A 97 17.16 -10.28 1.27
N TRP A 98 16.65 -11.25 0.54
CA TRP A 98 15.35 -11.19 -0.13
C TRP A 98 14.39 -12.20 0.49
N MET A 99 13.20 -11.77 0.83
CA MET A 99 12.22 -12.63 1.47
C MET A 99 10.83 -12.48 0.85
N VAL A 100 10.30 -13.57 0.34
CA VAL A 100 8.87 -13.70 0.01
C VAL A 100 8.18 -14.26 1.25
N ALA A 101 7.31 -13.48 1.88
CA ALA A 101 6.67 -13.87 3.14
C ALA A 101 5.81 -15.15 3.00
N GLN A 102 5.19 -15.35 1.84
CA GLN A 102 4.34 -16.51 1.57
C GLN A 102 5.10 -17.80 1.20
N ASP A 103 6.42 -17.74 0.98
CA ASP A 103 7.24 -18.95 0.79
C ASP A 103 7.50 -19.68 2.13
N GLN A 104 7.06 -19.08 3.25
CA GLN A 104 7.23 -19.60 4.59
C GLN A 104 5.88 -19.65 5.33
N THR A 105 5.74 -20.60 6.23
CA THR A 105 4.60 -20.64 7.15
C THR A 105 4.92 -19.80 8.38
N LEU A 106 4.58 -18.50 8.29
CA LEU A 106 4.83 -17.53 9.36
C LEU A 106 3.60 -17.35 10.25
N THR A 107 3.83 -17.24 11.55
CA THR A 107 2.86 -16.62 12.46
C THR A 107 2.79 -15.11 12.17
N LYS A 108 1.70 -14.46 12.58
CA LYS A 108 1.56 -13.02 12.45
C LYS A 108 2.70 -12.27 13.14
N LYS A 109 3.16 -12.75 14.29
CA LYS A 109 4.30 -12.20 15.03
C LYS A 109 5.60 -12.28 14.24
N GLU A 110 5.90 -13.42 13.65
CA GLU A 110 7.10 -13.61 12.82
C GLU A 110 7.05 -12.73 11.58
N TYR A 111 5.90 -12.65 10.89
CA TYR A 111 5.71 -11.75 9.75
C TYR A 111 5.99 -10.29 10.12
N HIS A 112 5.41 -9.78 11.22
CA HIS A 112 5.65 -8.40 11.67
C HIS A 112 7.12 -8.18 12.06
N THR A 113 7.77 -9.18 12.67
CA THR A 113 9.20 -9.10 12.98
C THR A 113 10.03 -8.97 11.71
N HIS A 114 9.78 -9.83 10.72
CA HIS A 114 10.49 -9.77 9.43
C HIS A 114 10.25 -8.44 8.70
N LEU A 115 9.02 -7.94 8.72
CA LEU A 115 8.69 -6.63 8.15
C LEU A 115 9.46 -5.51 8.84
N ALA A 116 9.50 -5.53 10.17
CA ALA A 116 10.19 -4.52 10.98
C ALA A 116 11.72 -4.57 10.83
N GLU A 117 12.30 -5.74 10.64
CA GLU A 117 13.73 -5.91 10.36
C GLU A 117 14.13 -5.52 8.92
N SER A 118 13.17 -5.47 8.00
CA SER A 118 13.45 -5.14 6.60
C SER A 118 13.63 -3.64 6.42
N LYS A 119 14.54 -3.24 5.52
CA LYS A 119 14.68 -1.86 5.08
C LYS A 119 13.59 -1.46 4.09
N ILE A 120 13.30 -2.33 3.12
CA ILE A 120 12.34 -2.08 2.05
C ILE A 120 11.25 -3.15 2.04
N MET A 121 10.02 -2.71 1.87
CA MET A 121 8.88 -3.51 1.45
C MET A 121 8.62 -3.24 -0.03
N PHE A 122 8.75 -4.25 -0.87
CA PHE A 122 8.59 -4.10 -2.32
C PHE A 122 7.19 -4.51 -2.79
N SER A 123 6.64 -3.72 -3.67
CA SER A 123 5.39 -4.00 -4.37
C SER A 123 5.51 -3.75 -5.87
N ALA A 124 5.02 -4.67 -6.70
CA ALA A 124 4.79 -4.49 -8.13
C ALA A 124 3.31 -4.74 -8.49
N ASN A 125 2.40 -4.46 -7.55
CA ASN A 125 0.99 -4.80 -7.66
C ASN A 125 0.31 -4.14 -8.86
N LEU A 126 -0.40 -4.94 -9.64
CA LEU A 126 -1.34 -4.49 -10.69
C LEU A 126 -2.75 -4.25 -10.15
N GLN A 127 -3.02 -4.65 -8.93
CA GLN A 127 -4.29 -4.45 -8.23
C GLN A 127 -4.04 -4.26 -6.73
N GLU A 128 -4.51 -3.16 -6.19
CA GLU A 128 -4.50 -2.84 -4.76
C GLU A 128 -5.67 -1.92 -4.43
N THR A 129 -6.21 -2.04 -3.22
CA THR A 129 -7.31 -1.21 -2.72
C THR A 129 -6.81 -0.27 -1.62
N LEU A 130 -6.21 -0.81 -0.56
CA LEU A 130 -5.74 -0.04 0.60
C LEU A 130 -4.24 -0.15 0.83
N GLY A 131 -3.58 -1.23 0.39
CA GLY A 131 -2.17 -1.43 0.66
C GLY A 131 -1.84 -1.57 2.15
N ILE A 132 -2.60 -2.39 2.89
CA ILE A 132 -2.42 -2.58 4.34
C ILE A 132 -0.97 -2.93 4.68
N SER A 133 -0.33 -3.81 3.92
CA SER A 133 1.06 -4.19 4.13
C SER A 133 2.05 -3.03 3.95
N ALA A 134 1.74 -2.08 3.07
CA ALA A 134 2.55 -0.86 2.91
C ALA A 134 2.43 0.04 4.15
N TYR A 135 1.22 0.14 4.72
CA TYR A 135 1.02 0.89 5.95
C TYR A 135 1.67 0.23 7.16
N GLU A 136 1.54 -1.10 7.32
CA GLU A 136 2.25 -1.86 8.34
C GLU A 136 3.77 -1.66 8.23
N ALA A 137 4.32 -1.68 7.01
CA ALA A 137 5.73 -1.43 6.75
C ALA A 137 6.16 -0.03 7.20
N ALA A 138 5.42 1.01 6.80
CA ALA A 138 5.72 2.39 7.19
C ALA A 138 5.69 2.58 8.73
N LEU A 139 4.72 1.97 9.41
CA LEU A 139 4.60 2.05 10.88
C LEU A 139 5.82 1.52 11.63
N VAL A 140 6.51 0.53 11.08
CA VAL A 140 7.72 -0.07 11.69
C VAL A 140 9.03 0.43 11.09
N GLY A 141 8.97 1.49 10.30
CA GLY A 141 10.17 2.08 9.69
C GLY A 141 10.75 1.26 8.54
N CYS A 142 9.96 0.40 7.90
CA CYS A 142 10.29 -0.25 6.64
C CYS A 142 9.75 0.62 5.50
N MET A 143 10.61 1.00 4.54
CA MET A 143 10.21 1.87 3.44
C MET A 143 9.31 1.11 2.46
N PRO A 144 8.05 1.53 2.28
CA PRO A 144 7.24 1.00 1.20
C PRO A 144 7.80 1.48 -0.15
N MET A 145 8.16 0.57 -1.02
CA MET A 145 8.58 0.85 -2.39
C MET A 145 7.49 0.41 -3.35
N LEU A 146 6.80 1.39 -3.91
CA LEU A 146 5.51 1.21 -4.56
C LEU A 146 5.54 1.70 -6.02
N PRO A 147 4.81 1.06 -6.94
CA PRO A 147 4.59 1.63 -8.27
C PRO A 147 3.66 2.84 -8.18
N SER A 148 3.94 3.89 -8.95
CA SER A 148 3.10 5.10 -9.03
C SER A 148 1.80 4.80 -9.79
N ARG A 149 0.90 4.07 -9.14
CA ARG A 149 -0.41 3.66 -9.68
C ARG A 149 -1.39 3.24 -8.60
N LEU A 150 -2.65 3.06 -8.98
CA LEU A 150 -3.74 2.60 -8.11
C LEU A 150 -3.95 3.54 -6.93
N SER A 151 -4.49 3.02 -5.84
CA SER A 151 -4.69 3.74 -4.58
C SER A 151 -3.41 4.28 -3.96
N TYR A 152 -2.25 3.83 -4.40
CA TYR A 152 -0.99 4.31 -3.84
C TYR A 152 -0.78 5.80 -4.06
N ASN A 153 -1.09 6.33 -5.27
CA ASN A 153 -0.92 7.75 -5.58
C ASN A 153 -1.80 8.67 -4.73
N GLU A 154 -2.95 8.19 -4.29
CA GLU A 154 -3.87 8.95 -3.44
C GLU A 154 -3.51 8.89 -1.97
N MET A 155 -3.08 7.69 -1.55
CA MET A 155 -2.86 7.40 -0.13
C MET A 155 -1.52 7.92 0.39
N TRP A 156 -0.54 8.09 -0.49
CA TRP A 156 0.84 8.28 -0.10
C TRP A 156 1.46 9.51 -0.78
N GLU A 157 2.06 10.38 0.02
CA GLU A 157 2.86 11.52 -0.41
C GLU A 157 4.29 11.31 0.09
N PHE A 158 5.14 10.60 -0.67
CA PHE A 158 6.51 10.28 -0.26
C PHE A 158 7.39 9.84 -1.45
N ASP A 159 8.71 9.76 -1.25
CA ASP A 159 9.69 9.49 -2.30
C ASP A 159 9.94 8.00 -2.61
N GLY A 160 9.11 7.10 -2.08
CA GLY A 160 9.22 5.66 -2.30
C GLY A 160 8.55 5.14 -3.57
N PHE A 161 8.07 6.04 -4.44
CA PHE A 161 7.45 5.67 -5.70
C PHE A 161 8.47 5.48 -6.83
N TYR A 162 8.25 4.44 -7.62
CA TYR A 162 8.89 4.30 -8.93
C TYR A 162 7.84 4.36 -10.04
N PRO A 163 8.23 4.70 -11.31
CA PRO A 163 7.29 4.84 -12.41
C PRO A 163 6.45 3.58 -12.64
N SER A 164 5.14 3.75 -12.81
CA SER A 164 4.18 2.65 -13.01
C SER A 164 4.59 1.73 -14.16
N GLU A 165 5.08 2.30 -15.26
CA GLU A 165 5.47 1.58 -16.46
C GLU A 165 6.60 0.57 -16.24
N TRP A 166 7.47 0.77 -15.23
CA TRP A 166 8.60 -0.13 -14.97
C TRP A 166 8.20 -1.55 -14.58
N THR A 167 6.96 -1.72 -14.12
CA THR A 167 6.43 -3.02 -13.69
C THR A 167 4.99 -3.24 -14.16
N GLU A 168 4.61 -2.64 -15.29
CA GLU A 168 3.28 -2.80 -15.87
C GLU A 168 3.02 -4.24 -16.34
N ASP A 169 4.07 -4.84 -16.90
CA ASP A 169 4.14 -6.26 -17.25
C ASP A 169 5.59 -6.75 -17.22
N TRP A 170 5.79 -8.04 -17.49
CA TRP A 170 7.12 -8.64 -17.53
C TRP A 170 8.05 -8.04 -18.60
N LYS A 171 7.52 -7.67 -19.76
CA LYS A 171 8.29 -7.06 -20.83
C LYS A 171 8.79 -5.68 -20.44
N LYS A 172 7.90 -4.85 -19.90
CA LYS A 172 8.24 -3.53 -19.39
C LYS A 172 9.25 -3.61 -18.25
N TYR A 173 9.09 -4.57 -17.36
CA TYR A 173 10.07 -4.80 -16.31
C TYR A 173 11.46 -5.13 -16.89
N GLN A 174 11.56 -5.99 -17.91
CA GLN A 174 12.84 -6.28 -18.54
C GLN A 174 13.46 -5.06 -19.24
N GLU A 175 12.65 -4.18 -19.80
CA GLU A 175 13.11 -2.92 -20.41
C GLU A 175 13.67 -1.93 -19.36
N HIS A 176 13.15 -1.93 -18.12
CA HIS A 176 13.48 -0.98 -17.06
C HIS A 176 14.15 -1.63 -15.83
N LYS A 177 14.64 -2.84 -15.98
CA LYS A 177 15.22 -3.60 -14.87
C LYS A 177 16.42 -2.90 -14.23
N ASP A 178 17.29 -2.33 -15.06
CA ASP A 178 18.51 -1.68 -14.59
C ASP A 178 18.19 -0.40 -13.81
N GLU A 179 17.22 0.39 -14.27
CA GLU A 179 16.75 1.58 -13.56
C GLU A 179 16.12 1.21 -12.21
N LEU A 180 15.32 0.15 -12.17
CA LEU A 180 14.70 -0.33 -10.92
C LEU A 180 15.77 -0.84 -9.94
N ILE A 181 16.80 -1.55 -10.41
CA ILE A 181 17.93 -1.98 -9.59
C ILE A 181 18.68 -0.77 -9.01
N GLN A 182 18.97 0.25 -9.82
CA GLN A 182 19.62 1.47 -9.35
C GLN A 182 18.76 2.19 -8.31
N PHE A 183 17.47 2.26 -8.52
CA PHE A 183 16.55 2.87 -7.56
C PHE A 183 16.50 2.10 -6.24
N ILE A 184 16.45 0.76 -6.27
CA ILE A 184 16.50 -0.06 -5.05
C ILE A 184 17.81 0.20 -4.28
N ARG A 185 18.97 0.22 -4.95
CA ARG A 185 20.26 0.49 -4.31
C ARG A 185 20.30 1.87 -3.66
N PHE A 186 19.84 2.89 -4.39
CA PHE A 186 19.74 4.24 -3.86
C PHE A 186 18.88 4.30 -2.58
N MET A 187 17.73 3.65 -2.60
CA MET A 187 16.84 3.58 -1.44
C MET A 187 17.47 2.81 -0.27
N MET A 188 18.12 1.66 -0.54
CA MET A 188 18.80 0.85 0.48
C MET A 188 19.92 1.60 1.19
N GLU A 189 20.67 2.43 0.47
CA GLU A 189 21.74 3.28 1.03
C GLU A 189 21.16 4.46 1.83
N GLY A 190 20.10 5.09 1.29
CA GLY A 190 19.52 6.31 1.85
C GLY A 190 18.66 6.11 3.09
N ILE A 191 18.14 4.92 3.34
CA ILE A 191 17.07 4.68 4.33
C ILE A 191 17.49 5.01 5.78
N ASN A 192 18.76 4.88 6.12
CA ASN A 192 19.28 5.18 7.46
C ASN A 192 19.63 6.67 7.65
N SER A 193 19.59 7.46 6.58
CA SER A 193 19.80 8.90 6.66
C SER A 193 18.61 9.60 7.34
N ASP A 194 18.80 10.83 7.77
CA ASP A 194 17.72 11.62 8.34
C ASP A 194 16.58 11.88 7.32
N ILE A 195 16.94 12.01 6.05
CA ILE A 195 15.97 12.14 4.94
C ILE A 195 15.15 10.85 4.79
N GLY A 196 15.81 9.68 4.80
CA GLY A 196 15.12 8.39 4.71
C GLY A 196 14.16 8.16 5.87
N LYS A 197 14.60 8.45 7.09
CA LYS A 197 13.74 8.37 8.31
C LYS A 197 12.56 9.34 8.22
N TRP A 198 12.79 10.55 7.74
CA TRP A 198 11.74 11.53 7.52
C TRP A 198 10.73 11.04 6.47
N ALA A 199 11.20 10.52 5.34
CA ALA A 199 10.34 9.98 4.28
C ALA A 199 9.44 8.84 4.77
N ILE A 200 9.99 7.90 5.56
CA ILE A 200 9.20 6.81 6.17
C ILE A 200 8.16 7.37 7.15
N SER A 201 8.54 8.35 7.98
CA SER A 201 7.62 8.99 8.92
C SER A 201 6.50 9.74 8.18
N ALA A 202 6.82 10.41 7.08
CA ALA A 202 5.84 11.06 6.22
C ALA A 202 4.88 10.02 5.61
N ALA A 203 5.40 8.90 5.10
CA ALA A 203 4.59 7.80 4.58
C ALA A 203 3.60 7.27 5.64
N ALA A 204 4.07 6.99 6.85
CA ALA A 204 3.20 6.53 7.94
C ALA A 204 2.11 7.56 8.32
N LYS A 205 2.43 8.86 8.23
CA LYS A 205 1.49 9.94 8.52
C LYS A 205 0.46 10.13 7.42
N THR A 206 0.87 10.19 6.16
CA THR A 206 -0.03 10.43 5.02
C THR A 206 -0.93 9.23 4.78
N GLY A 207 -0.38 8.03 4.72
CA GLY A 207 -1.18 6.80 4.61
C GLY A 207 -2.14 6.60 5.77
N GLY A 208 -1.75 7.02 6.98
CA GLY A 208 -2.52 6.79 8.21
C GLY A 208 -3.93 7.37 8.20
N ARG A 209 -4.20 8.42 7.43
CA ARG A 209 -5.54 9.02 7.30
C ARG A 209 -6.57 8.04 6.70
N PHE A 210 -6.12 7.11 5.86
CA PHE A 210 -6.97 6.10 5.24
C PHE A 210 -7.23 4.88 6.12
N PHE A 211 -6.53 4.79 7.24
CA PHE A 211 -6.68 3.73 8.25
C PHE A 211 -7.28 4.26 9.57
N ASP A 212 -7.98 5.40 9.48
CA ASP A 212 -8.68 6.04 10.59
C ASP A 212 -10.19 6.05 10.27
N GLY A 213 -10.99 5.43 11.13
CA GLY A 213 -12.45 5.30 10.95
C GLY A 213 -13.25 6.52 11.35
N LYS A 214 -12.61 7.60 11.83
CA LYS A 214 -13.35 8.76 12.39
C LYS A 214 -14.35 9.35 11.40
N ALA A 215 -13.95 9.57 10.16
CA ALA A 215 -14.84 10.13 9.14
C ALA A 215 -16.02 9.19 8.82
N LEU A 216 -15.81 7.88 8.84
CA LEU A 216 -16.85 6.88 8.69
C LEU A 216 -17.84 6.94 9.88
N TYR A 217 -17.34 6.94 11.10
CA TYR A 217 -18.19 7.01 12.30
C TYR A 217 -18.98 8.31 12.36
N ASP A 218 -18.34 9.44 12.00
CA ASP A 218 -19.02 10.75 11.93
C ASP A 218 -20.11 10.76 10.85
N ALA A 219 -19.91 10.10 9.72
CA ALA A 219 -20.89 10.00 8.64
C ALA A 219 -22.10 9.15 9.06
N ILE A 220 -21.86 8.02 9.73
CA ILE A 220 -22.93 7.14 10.25
C ILE A 220 -23.75 7.86 11.33
N SER A 221 -23.09 8.49 12.30
CA SER A 221 -23.76 9.14 13.42
C SER A 221 -24.64 10.32 12.99
N LYS A 222 -24.33 10.97 11.87
CA LYS A 222 -25.14 12.08 11.34
C LYS A 222 -26.34 11.62 10.52
N SER A 223 -26.36 10.36 10.06
CA SER A 223 -27.50 9.79 9.32
C SER A 223 -28.66 9.39 10.25
N ASP A 224 -28.40 9.26 11.56
CA ASP A 224 -29.41 8.90 12.58
C ASP A 224 -30.11 10.13 13.21
N ALA A 225 -29.75 11.34 12.78
CA ALA A 225 -30.30 12.60 13.26
C ALA A 225 -31.19 13.27 12.20
#